data_5524eabb45504b737ca6ba90583dbc45
#
_entry.id   5524eabb45504b737ca6ba90583dbc45
#
_cell.length_a   1.000
_cell.length_b   1.000
_cell.length_c   1.000
_cell.angle_alpha   90.00
_cell.angle_beta   90.00
_cell.angle_gamma   90.00
#
_symmetry.space_group_name_H-M   'P 1'
#
loop_
_entity.id
_entity.type
_entity.pdbx_description
1 polymer ?
#
loop_
_entity_poly.entity_id
_entity_poly.type
_entity_poly.pdbx_seq_one_letter_code
_entity_poly.pdbx_strand_id
1 'polypeptide(L)'
;YEGTFTEENFFIPAIIDKEVLAVIHDKVYISRLNSGKLQKNEERRIGFPWSRALIHREEHITQGTLQSALFAMDEGVAFNVAGGTHHAYHNRGEGFCIYNDIAVASRYLLDKKKVNQILVVDLDVHQGNGTAKIFENDPRVYTFSMHSAKNYPLYKEHSDLDIALDDDTSDKEYLDLLASHLMYLIEKIKPEFIFYQSGVDILVSDRLGKLNISK
;
A
#
# COMPACT_ATOMS: atom_id res chain seq x y z
N TYR A 1 25.08 3.08 -11.70
CA TYR A 1 24.27 2.63 -12.84
C TYR A 1 24.77 1.26 -13.26
N GLU A 2 24.07 0.20 -12.87
CA GLU A 2 24.47 -1.18 -13.16
C GLU A 2 23.95 -1.65 -14.52
N GLY A 3 23.21 -0.81 -15.26
CA GLY A 3 22.69 -1.13 -16.60
C GLY A 3 21.61 -2.23 -16.63
N THR A 4 21.03 -2.56 -15.47
CA THR A 4 20.01 -3.61 -15.36
C THR A 4 18.71 -3.22 -16.07
N PHE A 5 18.38 -1.92 -16.11
CA PHE A 5 17.17 -1.39 -16.74
C PHE A 5 17.53 -0.38 -17.84
N THR A 6 16.80 -0.43 -18.94
CA THR A 6 16.82 0.56 -20.03
C THR A 6 15.59 1.45 -19.99
N GLU A 7 15.53 2.49 -20.80
CA GLU A 7 14.35 3.38 -20.87
C GLU A 7 13.06 2.64 -21.22
N GLU A 8 13.13 1.57 -21.97
CA GLU A 8 12.01 0.72 -22.37
C GLU A 8 11.35 -0.01 -21.19
N ASN A 9 12.08 -0.15 -20.08
CA ASN A 9 11.56 -0.76 -18.83
C ASN A 9 10.77 0.22 -17.98
N PHE A 10 10.74 1.51 -18.33
CA PHE A 10 10.04 2.53 -17.56
C PHE A 10 8.77 2.98 -18.26
N PHE A 11 7.73 3.14 -17.46
CA PHE A 11 6.44 3.61 -17.90
C PHE A 11 6.02 4.84 -17.08
N ILE A 12 5.50 5.85 -17.74
CA ILE A 12 4.91 7.04 -17.08
C ILE A 12 3.38 6.85 -17.07
N PRO A 13 2.77 6.65 -15.90
CA PRO A 13 1.34 6.43 -15.82
C PRO A 13 0.54 7.70 -16.20
N ALA A 14 -0.62 7.51 -16.78
CA ALA A 14 -1.60 8.56 -16.97
C ALA A 14 -2.32 8.93 -15.66
N ILE A 15 -3.22 9.90 -15.69
CA ILE A 15 -4.13 10.16 -14.55
C ILE A 15 -5.17 9.05 -14.49
N ILE A 16 -5.42 8.51 -13.29
CA ILE A 16 -6.42 7.47 -13.08
C ILE A 16 -7.84 7.99 -13.30
N ASP A 17 -8.71 7.14 -13.86
CA ASP A 17 -10.13 7.44 -13.99
C ASP A 17 -10.79 7.48 -12.59
N LYS A 18 -11.64 8.48 -12.38
CA LYS A 18 -12.37 8.66 -11.11
C LYS A 18 -13.33 7.52 -10.81
N GLU A 19 -13.89 6.88 -11.82
CA GLU A 19 -14.74 5.70 -11.62
C GLU A 19 -13.93 4.51 -11.11
N VAL A 20 -12.65 4.41 -11.49
CA VAL A 20 -11.74 3.39 -10.95
C VAL A 20 -11.38 3.71 -9.49
N LEU A 21 -11.14 4.98 -9.14
CA LEU A 21 -10.96 5.38 -7.74
C LEU A 21 -12.21 5.09 -6.89
N ALA A 22 -13.39 5.32 -7.46
CA ALA A 22 -14.67 5.16 -6.77
C ALA A 22 -15.05 3.70 -6.47
N VAL A 23 -14.30 2.72 -6.95
CA VAL A 23 -14.51 1.31 -6.54
C VAL A 23 -14.05 1.06 -5.10
N ILE A 24 -13.15 1.89 -4.60
CA ILE A 24 -12.62 1.83 -3.22
C ILE A 24 -13.00 3.08 -2.44
N HIS A 25 -12.81 4.27 -3.02
CA HIS A 25 -12.98 5.52 -2.29
C HIS A 25 -14.38 6.11 -2.46
N ASP A 26 -14.91 6.66 -1.37
CA ASP A 26 -16.19 7.34 -1.33
C ASP A 26 -16.23 8.50 -2.33
N LYS A 27 -17.30 8.58 -3.15
CA LYS A 27 -17.46 9.61 -4.19
C LYS A 27 -17.52 11.02 -3.61
N VAL A 28 -18.03 11.20 -2.38
CA VAL A 28 -18.06 12.50 -1.68
C VAL A 28 -16.65 12.90 -1.29
N TYR A 29 -15.85 11.95 -0.78
CA TYR A 29 -14.44 12.18 -0.46
C TYR A 29 -13.64 12.57 -1.71
N ILE A 30 -13.76 11.81 -2.81
CA ILE A 30 -13.12 12.13 -4.11
C ILE A 30 -13.54 13.54 -4.60
N SER A 31 -14.82 13.87 -4.50
CA SER A 31 -15.34 15.19 -4.91
C SER A 31 -14.74 16.32 -4.08
N ARG A 32 -14.62 16.15 -2.75
CA ARG A 32 -13.99 17.15 -1.86
C ARG A 32 -12.53 17.36 -2.17
N LEU A 33 -11.78 16.28 -2.41
CA LEU A 33 -10.38 16.34 -2.86
C LEU A 33 -10.24 17.16 -4.15
N ASN A 34 -11.03 16.82 -5.15
CA ASN A 34 -10.95 17.46 -6.46
C ASN A 34 -11.38 18.93 -6.45
N SER A 35 -12.26 19.33 -5.54
CA SER A 35 -12.77 20.71 -5.43
C SER A 35 -12.04 21.57 -4.40
N GLY A 36 -11.02 21.03 -3.71
CA GLY A 36 -10.31 21.75 -2.65
C GLY A 36 -11.16 22.03 -1.41
N LYS A 37 -12.14 21.17 -1.13
CA LYS A 37 -13.08 21.33 -0.02
C LYS A 37 -12.77 20.41 1.17
N LEU A 38 -11.51 20.07 1.35
CA LEU A 38 -11.07 19.39 2.57
C LEU A 38 -11.15 20.34 3.76
N GLN A 39 -11.53 19.80 4.92
CA GLN A 39 -11.48 20.54 6.17
C GLN A 39 -10.04 20.57 6.69
N LYS A 40 -9.69 21.59 7.50
CA LYS A 40 -8.33 21.72 8.08
C LYS A 40 -7.88 20.51 8.90
N ASN A 41 -8.80 19.82 9.57
CA ASN A 41 -8.49 18.59 10.30
C ASN A 41 -8.17 17.41 9.37
N GLU A 42 -8.78 17.35 8.19
CA GLU A 42 -8.47 16.34 7.17
C GLU A 42 -7.08 16.58 6.57
N GLU A 43 -6.75 17.83 6.22
CA GLU A 43 -5.39 18.18 5.76
C GLU A 43 -4.32 17.86 6.81
N ARG A 44 -4.58 18.15 8.09
CA ARG A 44 -3.66 17.79 9.18
C ARG A 44 -3.48 16.27 9.33
N ARG A 45 -4.54 15.49 9.13
CA ARG A 45 -4.49 14.03 9.20
C ARG A 45 -3.70 13.46 8.02
N ILE A 46 -3.89 14.01 6.83
CA ILE A 46 -3.11 13.66 5.64
C ILE A 46 -1.63 14.06 5.84
N GLY A 47 -1.36 15.19 6.49
CA GLY A 47 -0.01 15.69 6.70
C GLY A 47 0.52 16.62 5.60
N PHE A 48 -0.30 16.87 4.56
CA PHE A 48 0.01 17.79 3.47
C PHE A 48 -1.09 18.85 3.32
N PRO A 49 -0.73 20.12 3.03
CA PRO A 49 -1.70 21.11 2.61
C PRO A 49 -2.29 20.71 1.25
N TRP A 50 -3.57 20.94 1.08
CA TRP A 50 -4.20 20.66 -0.19
C TRP A 50 -3.60 21.51 -1.33
N SER A 51 -3.37 20.86 -2.47
CA SER A 51 -3.09 21.55 -3.73
C SER A 51 -3.56 20.68 -4.90
N ARG A 52 -3.86 21.30 -6.02
CA ARG A 52 -4.23 20.55 -7.24
C ARG A 52 -3.09 19.64 -7.71
N ALA A 53 -1.86 20.12 -7.59
CA ALA A 53 -0.66 19.34 -7.93
C ALA A 53 -0.51 18.10 -7.06
N LEU A 54 -0.82 18.19 -5.76
CA LEU A 54 -0.82 17.04 -4.85
C LEU A 54 -1.84 16.00 -5.31
N ILE A 55 -3.08 16.41 -5.60
CA ILE A 55 -4.12 15.46 -6.04
C ILE A 55 -3.73 14.79 -7.36
N HIS A 56 -3.21 15.55 -8.33
CA HIS A 56 -2.72 14.98 -9.59
C HIS A 56 -1.59 13.97 -9.38
N ARG A 57 -0.64 14.29 -8.47
CA ARG A 57 0.43 13.35 -8.10
C ARG A 57 -0.15 12.02 -7.60
N GLU A 58 -1.12 12.08 -6.69
CA GLU A 58 -1.73 10.89 -6.11
C GLU A 58 -2.57 10.09 -7.14
N GLU A 59 -3.22 10.79 -8.06
CA GLU A 59 -3.91 10.18 -9.19
C GLU A 59 -2.93 9.41 -10.12
N HIS A 60 -1.74 9.98 -10.39
CA HIS A 60 -0.68 9.29 -11.15
C HIS A 60 -0.08 8.11 -10.39
N ILE A 61 0.17 8.26 -9.08
CA ILE A 61 0.70 7.20 -8.22
C ILE A 61 -0.25 5.99 -8.22
N THR A 62 -1.54 6.25 -8.01
CA THR A 62 -2.55 5.18 -7.97
C THR A 62 -2.68 4.47 -9.34
N GLN A 63 -2.63 5.24 -10.43
CA GLN A 63 -2.59 4.65 -11.78
C GLN A 63 -1.31 3.84 -12.01
N GLY A 64 -0.18 4.30 -11.48
CA GLY A 64 1.09 3.60 -11.55
C GLY A 64 1.02 2.21 -10.93
N THR A 65 0.46 2.09 -9.73
CA THR A 65 0.26 0.79 -9.07
C THR A 65 -0.71 -0.12 -9.84
N LEU A 66 -1.82 0.43 -10.33
CA LEU A 66 -2.75 -0.32 -11.19
C LEU A 66 -2.07 -0.81 -12.47
N GLN A 67 -1.32 0.05 -13.15
CA GLN A 67 -0.63 -0.30 -14.39
C GLN A 67 0.49 -1.32 -14.14
N SER A 68 1.24 -1.18 -13.04
CA SER A 68 2.23 -2.17 -12.62
C SER A 68 1.58 -3.53 -12.35
N ALA A 69 0.40 -3.55 -11.72
CA ALA A 69 -0.31 -4.80 -11.51
C ALA A 69 -0.73 -5.47 -12.84
N LEU A 70 -1.14 -4.69 -13.83
CA LEU A 70 -1.45 -5.21 -15.18
C LEU A 70 -0.20 -5.73 -15.89
N PHE A 71 0.92 -5.02 -15.83
CA PHE A 71 2.20 -5.52 -16.37
C PHE A 71 2.65 -6.80 -15.67
N ALA A 72 2.52 -6.88 -14.34
CA ALA A 72 2.92 -8.08 -13.60
C ALA A 72 2.08 -9.31 -13.97
N MET A 73 0.82 -9.14 -14.42
CA MET A 73 0.01 -10.25 -14.94
C MET A 73 0.60 -10.87 -16.23
N ASP A 74 1.28 -10.06 -17.03
CA ASP A 74 1.86 -10.50 -18.31
C ASP A 74 3.34 -10.88 -18.16
N GLU A 75 4.12 -10.11 -17.38
CA GLU A 75 5.57 -10.20 -17.24
C GLU A 75 6.04 -10.92 -15.96
N GLY A 76 5.11 -11.22 -15.04
CA GLY A 76 5.38 -11.86 -13.76
C GLY A 76 5.73 -10.92 -12.63
N VAL A 77 6.40 -9.79 -12.89
CA VAL A 77 6.77 -8.79 -11.87
C VAL A 77 6.80 -7.38 -12.46
N ALA A 78 6.34 -6.40 -11.70
CA ALA A 78 6.48 -4.98 -12.03
C ALA A 78 6.57 -4.14 -10.74
N PHE A 79 7.09 -2.92 -10.86
CA PHE A 79 7.31 -2.02 -9.72
C PHE A 79 6.66 -0.65 -9.96
N ASN A 80 6.01 -0.11 -8.95
CA ASN A 80 5.70 1.31 -8.88
C ASN A 80 6.63 1.98 -7.85
N VAL A 81 7.54 2.84 -8.31
CA VAL A 81 8.56 3.47 -7.44
C VAL A 81 7.93 4.51 -6.49
N ALA A 82 6.73 5.00 -6.79
CA ALA A 82 6.05 6.05 -6.02
C ALA A 82 4.80 5.57 -5.29
N GLY A 83 4.48 4.26 -5.31
CA GLY A 83 3.31 3.66 -4.68
C GLY A 83 3.45 3.50 -3.17
N GLY A 84 2.49 2.79 -2.58
CA GLY A 84 2.53 2.40 -1.18
C GLY A 84 1.73 3.29 -0.25
N THR A 85 0.60 3.78 -0.70
CA THR A 85 -0.24 4.72 0.05
C THR A 85 -1.25 4.01 0.96
N HIS A 86 -0.75 3.10 1.81
CA HIS A 86 -1.49 2.11 2.59
C HIS A 86 -2.27 2.65 3.80
N HIS A 87 -2.08 3.93 4.17
CA HIS A 87 -2.83 4.55 5.28
C HIS A 87 -4.16 5.16 4.86
N ALA A 88 -4.42 5.33 3.56
CA ALA A 88 -5.69 5.89 3.09
C ALA A 88 -6.85 4.90 3.28
N TYR A 89 -7.93 5.38 3.86
CA TYR A 89 -9.18 4.65 4.09
C TYR A 89 -10.18 4.88 2.95
N HIS A 90 -11.30 4.20 2.99
CA HIS A 90 -12.40 4.39 2.04
C HIS A 90 -12.85 5.86 1.91
N ASN A 91 -12.96 6.59 3.00
CA ASN A 91 -13.59 7.92 3.05
C ASN A 91 -12.68 9.05 3.55
N ARG A 92 -11.40 8.77 3.76
CA ARG A 92 -10.42 9.74 4.24
C ARG A 92 -8.99 9.35 3.90
N GLY A 93 -8.13 10.36 3.76
CA GLY A 93 -6.68 10.18 3.76
C GLY A 93 -6.09 10.38 5.15
N GLU A 94 -4.95 9.76 5.43
CA GLU A 94 -4.12 10.00 6.60
C GLU A 94 -2.68 9.49 6.37
N GLY A 95 -1.74 9.89 7.25
CA GLY A 95 -0.38 9.37 7.20
C GLY A 95 0.31 9.57 5.85
N PHE A 96 0.18 10.75 5.26
CA PHE A 96 0.71 11.12 3.93
C PHE A 96 0.05 10.39 2.74
N CYS A 97 -1.00 9.61 2.98
CA CYS A 97 -1.73 8.87 1.97
C CYS A 97 -3.09 9.52 1.67
N ILE A 98 -3.42 9.66 0.40
CA ILE A 98 -4.69 10.25 -0.06
C ILE A 98 -5.60 9.18 -0.66
N TYR A 99 -5.11 8.40 -1.62
CA TYR A 99 -5.78 7.23 -2.17
C TYR A 99 -4.99 5.97 -1.79
N ASN A 100 -5.66 4.86 -1.53
CA ASN A 100 -5.01 3.58 -1.28
C ASN A 100 -4.80 2.87 -2.62
N ASP A 101 -3.61 3.00 -3.15
CA ASP A 101 -3.24 2.55 -4.48
C ASP A 101 -3.31 1.02 -4.64
N ILE A 102 -2.82 0.26 -3.65
CA ILE A 102 -2.91 -1.22 -3.63
C ILE A 102 -4.37 -1.66 -3.54
N ALA A 103 -5.20 -0.98 -2.73
CA ALA A 103 -6.61 -1.34 -2.62
C ALA A 103 -7.37 -1.10 -3.93
N VAL A 104 -7.10 0.02 -4.61
CA VAL A 104 -7.70 0.32 -5.92
C VAL A 104 -7.29 -0.72 -6.96
N ALA A 105 -5.99 -1.05 -7.04
CA ALA A 105 -5.47 -2.05 -7.97
C ALA A 105 -6.04 -3.46 -7.68
N SER A 106 -6.09 -3.86 -6.40
CA SER A 106 -6.67 -5.14 -5.96
C SER A 106 -8.14 -5.26 -6.38
N ARG A 107 -8.94 -4.25 -6.07
CA ARG A 107 -10.36 -4.24 -6.44
C ARG A 107 -10.55 -4.31 -7.96
N TYR A 108 -9.75 -3.55 -8.71
CA TYR A 108 -9.80 -3.58 -10.16
C TYR A 108 -9.53 -4.98 -10.72
N LEU A 109 -8.47 -5.66 -10.26
CA LEU A 109 -8.16 -7.03 -10.70
C LEU A 109 -9.29 -8.00 -10.40
N LEU A 110 -9.87 -7.94 -9.21
CA LEU A 110 -10.99 -8.79 -8.78
C LEU A 110 -12.27 -8.51 -9.60
N ASP A 111 -12.64 -7.24 -9.77
CA ASP A 111 -13.87 -6.86 -10.49
C ASP A 111 -13.78 -7.18 -12.00
N LYS A 112 -12.58 -7.11 -12.57
CA LYS A 112 -12.30 -7.55 -13.95
C LYS A 112 -12.10 -9.05 -14.07
N LYS A 113 -12.27 -9.81 -12.98
CA LYS A 113 -12.08 -11.27 -12.92
C LYS A 113 -10.74 -11.74 -13.47
N LYS A 114 -9.69 -10.92 -13.26
CA LYS A 114 -8.33 -11.27 -13.66
C LYS A 114 -7.71 -12.25 -12.67
N VAL A 115 -8.09 -12.13 -11.40
CA VAL A 115 -7.69 -13.02 -10.30
C VAL A 115 -8.86 -13.19 -9.34
N ASN A 116 -8.81 -14.25 -8.52
CA ASN A 116 -9.84 -14.55 -7.51
C ASN A 116 -9.31 -14.37 -6.08
N GLN A 117 -8.00 -14.48 -5.89
CA GLN A 117 -7.38 -14.42 -4.57
C GLN A 117 -6.10 -13.56 -4.62
N ILE A 118 -6.03 -12.57 -3.74
CA ILE A 118 -4.90 -11.66 -3.62
C ILE A 118 -4.31 -11.76 -2.21
N LEU A 119 -2.98 -11.70 -2.11
CA LEU A 119 -2.26 -11.49 -0.87
C LEU A 119 -1.59 -10.12 -0.91
N VAL A 120 -1.85 -9.28 0.09
CA VAL A 120 -1.09 -8.06 0.33
C VAL A 120 -0.07 -8.34 1.42
N VAL A 121 1.22 -8.21 1.08
CA VAL A 121 2.35 -8.33 1.99
C VAL A 121 2.88 -6.94 2.27
N ASP A 122 2.59 -6.41 3.45
CA ASP A 122 3.01 -5.07 3.86
C ASP A 122 4.15 -5.18 4.87
N LEU A 123 5.36 -4.79 4.43
CA LEU A 123 6.59 -4.79 5.22
C LEU A 123 7.10 -3.37 5.52
N ASP A 124 6.25 -2.36 5.36
CA ASP A 124 6.50 -1.01 5.86
C ASP A 124 6.60 -1.03 7.41
N VAL A 125 7.43 -0.16 7.98
CA VAL A 125 7.56 -0.08 9.45
C VAL A 125 6.26 0.31 10.14
N HIS A 126 5.37 1.02 9.40
CA HIS A 126 4.04 1.38 9.84
C HIS A 126 3.01 0.32 9.42
N GLN A 127 2.02 0.05 10.25
CA GLN A 127 0.93 -0.83 9.84
C GLN A 127 0.13 -0.21 8.69
N GLY A 128 -0.18 -0.99 7.66
CA GLY A 128 -1.09 -0.62 6.58
C GLY A 128 -2.57 -0.58 7.03
N ASN A 129 -2.88 0.31 7.98
CA ASN A 129 -4.19 0.40 8.63
C ASN A 129 -5.34 0.70 7.65
N GLY A 130 -5.09 1.53 6.66
CA GLY A 130 -6.08 1.83 5.61
C GLY A 130 -6.40 0.59 4.77
N THR A 131 -5.38 -0.15 4.36
CA THR A 131 -5.52 -1.39 3.60
C THR A 131 -6.25 -2.46 4.41
N ALA A 132 -5.83 -2.68 5.66
CA ALA A 132 -6.49 -3.61 6.58
C ALA A 132 -7.98 -3.29 6.72
N LYS A 133 -8.32 -2.00 6.95
CA LYS A 133 -9.71 -1.58 7.13
C LYS A 133 -10.55 -1.73 5.86
N ILE A 134 -10.00 -1.46 4.70
CA ILE A 134 -10.72 -1.58 3.43
C ILE A 134 -11.10 -3.03 3.15
N PHE A 135 -10.25 -3.96 3.48
CA PHE A 135 -10.46 -5.38 3.15
C PHE A 135 -10.94 -6.26 4.31
N GLU A 136 -11.22 -5.69 5.50
CA GLU A 136 -11.59 -6.47 6.71
C GLU A 136 -12.75 -7.45 6.51
N ASN A 137 -13.59 -7.24 5.49
CA ASN A 137 -14.75 -8.08 5.17
C ASN A 137 -14.71 -8.65 3.74
N ASP A 138 -13.58 -8.63 3.06
CA ASP A 138 -13.44 -9.20 1.72
C ASP A 138 -12.44 -10.37 1.72
N PRO A 139 -12.93 -11.62 1.84
CA PRO A 139 -12.07 -12.80 1.96
C PRO A 139 -11.23 -13.10 0.70
N ARG A 140 -11.44 -12.36 -0.39
CA ARG A 140 -10.64 -12.48 -1.63
C ARG A 140 -9.30 -11.73 -1.55
N VAL A 141 -9.14 -10.83 -0.56
CA VAL A 141 -7.89 -10.13 -0.31
C VAL A 141 -7.44 -10.44 1.11
N TYR A 142 -6.36 -11.17 1.24
CA TYR A 142 -5.75 -11.42 2.55
C TYR A 142 -4.68 -10.37 2.82
N THR A 143 -4.77 -9.71 3.95
CA THR A 143 -3.84 -8.66 4.37
C THR A 143 -2.88 -9.18 5.42
N PHE A 144 -1.57 -9.07 5.14
CA PHE A 144 -0.50 -9.38 6.07
C PHE A 144 0.36 -8.14 6.29
N SER A 145 0.51 -7.70 7.55
CA SER A 145 1.35 -6.57 7.93
C SER A 145 2.37 -6.98 9.00
N MET A 146 3.65 -6.77 8.71
CA MET A 146 4.73 -6.96 9.67
C MET A 146 5.38 -5.60 9.96
N HIS A 147 5.09 -5.02 11.13
CA HIS A 147 5.33 -3.62 11.43
C HIS A 147 5.84 -3.41 12.86
N SER A 148 6.42 -2.25 13.15
CA SER A 148 6.78 -1.88 14.52
C SER A 148 5.54 -1.71 15.40
N ALA A 149 5.54 -2.31 16.57
CA ALA A 149 4.48 -2.19 17.56
C ALA A 149 4.24 -0.74 17.98
N LYS A 150 5.29 0.08 18.03
CA LYS A 150 5.29 1.44 18.58
C LYS A 150 5.25 2.56 17.54
N ASN A 151 5.39 2.23 16.24
CA ASN A 151 5.23 3.21 15.16
C ASN A 151 3.75 3.53 14.90
N TYR A 152 3.52 4.57 14.08
CA TYR A 152 2.20 4.92 13.57
C TYR A 152 1.52 3.72 12.87
N PRO A 153 0.19 3.61 12.92
CA PRO A 153 -0.74 4.41 13.71
C PRO A 153 -0.71 4.03 15.21
N LEU A 154 -1.08 4.98 16.07
CA LEU A 154 -1.16 4.71 17.52
C LEU A 154 -2.22 3.67 17.86
N TYR A 155 -3.34 3.69 17.15
CA TYR A 155 -4.39 2.69 17.23
C TYR A 155 -4.34 1.87 15.94
N LYS A 156 -3.92 0.61 16.08
CA LYS A 156 -3.83 -0.32 14.97
C LYS A 156 -5.21 -0.78 14.52
N GLU A 157 -5.37 -1.01 13.22
CA GLU A 157 -6.48 -1.77 12.67
C GLU A 157 -6.14 -3.27 12.72
N HIS A 158 -7.05 -4.12 12.26
CA HIS A 158 -6.84 -5.56 12.19
C HIS A 158 -6.66 -6.01 10.75
N SER A 159 -5.44 -6.42 10.41
CA SER A 159 -5.18 -7.21 9.20
C SER A 159 -5.61 -8.67 9.44
N ASP A 160 -5.66 -9.49 8.39
CA ASP A 160 -5.87 -10.93 8.58
C ASP A 160 -4.72 -11.58 9.34
N LEU A 161 -3.51 -11.01 9.22
CA LEU A 161 -2.35 -11.34 10.05
C LEU A 161 -1.52 -10.07 10.32
N ASP A 162 -1.35 -9.75 11.59
CA ASP A 162 -0.46 -8.69 12.07
C ASP A 162 0.69 -9.28 12.89
N ILE A 163 1.93 -8.92 12.55
CA ILE A 163 3.13 -9.21 13.34
C ILE A 163 3.69 -7.88 13.86
N ALA A 164 3.39 -7.58 15.10
CA ALA A 164 3.87 -6.39 15.78
C ALA A 164 5.26 -6.63 16.37
N LEU A 165 6.29 -5.98 15.83
CA LEU A 165 7.69 -6.16 16.19
C LEU A 165 8.12 -5.14 17.25
N ASP A 166 8.98 -5.56 18.17
CA ASP A 166 9.64 -4.67 19.11
C ASP A 166 10.80 -3.90 18.46
N ASP A 167 11.15 -2.73 19.03
CA ASP A 167 12.15 -1.82 18.46
C ASP A 167 13.57 -2.45 18.39
N ASP A 168 13.85 -3.47 19.18
CA ASP A 168 15.12 -4.21 19.26
C ASP A 168 15.11 -5.55 18.51
N THR A 169 14.08 -5.79 17.69
CA THR A 169 14.02 -6.98 16.83
C THR A 169 15.26 -7.05 15.94
N SER A 170 15.96 -8.19 16.01
CA SER A 170 17.18 -8.42 15.22
C SER A 170 16.86 -8.78 13.76
N ASP A 171 17.83 -8.57 12.85
CA ASP A 171 17.72 -8.98 11.45
C ASP A 171 17.32 -10.45 11.30
N LYS A 172 17.98 -11.33 12.09
CA LYS A 172 17.69 -12.75 12.05
C LYS A 172 16.25 -13.05 12.45
N GLU A 173 15.78 -12.46 13.53
CA GLU A 173 14.40 -12.65 14.02
C GLU A 173 13.39 -12.12 13.01
N TYR A 174 13.63 -10.93 12.44
CA TYR A 174 12.80 -10.35 11.39
C TYR A 174 12.67 -11.30 10.19
N LEU A 175 13.79 -11.80 9.68
CA LEU A 175 13.82 -12.69 8.53
C LEU A 175 13.21 -14.05 8.80
N ASP A 176 13.43 -14.63 9.99
CA ASP A 176 12.84 -15.90 10.39
C ASP A 176 11.31 -15.80 10.51
N LEU A 177 10.80 -14.72 11.11
CA LEU A 177 9.36 -14.44 11.21
C LEU A 177 8.76 -14.25 9.82
N LEU A 178 9.38 -13.42 8.97
CA LEU A 178 8.93 -13.19 7.63
C LEU A 178 8.86 -14.50 6.84
N ALA A 179 9.95 -15.26 6.80
CA ALA A 179 10.03 -16.49 6.02
C ALA A 179 8.97 -17.51 6.47
N SER A 180 8.82 -17.73 7.79
CA SER A 180 7.88 -18.70 8.32
C SER A 180 6.43 -18.33 8.02
N HIS A 181 6.05 -17.07 8.22
CA HIS A 181 4.68 -16.61 7.99
C HIS A 181 4.36 -16.52 6.48
N LEU A 182 5.27 -15.99 5.68
CA LEU A 182 5.03 -15.85 4.24
C LEU A 182 4.87 -17.22 3.55
N MET A 183 5.72 -18.20 3.87
CA MET A 183 5.58 -19.56 3.35
C MET A 183 4.24 -20.18 3.73
N TYR A 184 3.87 -20.06 5.01
CA TYR A 184 2.57 -20.54 5.49
C TYR A 184 1.39 -19.86 4.76
N LEU A 185 1.46 -18.54 4.57
CA LEU A 185 0.39 -17.79 3.89
C LEU A 185 0.25 -18.19 2.42
N ILE A 186 1.37 -18.33 1.71
CA ILE A 186 1.34 -18.76 0.30
C ILE A 186 0.68 -20.14 0.15
N GLU A 187 1.05 -21.08 1.01
CA GLU A 187 0.46 -22.44 0.99
C GLU A 187 -1.03 -22.46 1.36
N LYS A 188 -1.40 -21.67 2.37
CA LYS A 188 -2.78 -21.63 2.89
C LYS A 188 -3.73 -20.89 1.97
N ILE A 189 -3.31 -19.73 1.45
CA ILE A 189 -4.18 -18.81 0.71
C ILE A 189 -4.16 -19.14 -0.78
N LYS A 190 -3.02 -19.61 -1.30
CA LYS A 190 -2.77 -19.86 -2.73
C LYS A 190 -3.12 -18.64 -3.58
N PRO A 191 -2.50 -17.48 -3.29
CA PRO A 191 -2.82 -16.25 -3.98
C PRO A 191 -2.48 -16.36 -5.48
N GLU A 192 -3.36 -15.83 -6.31
CA GLU A 192 -3.13 -15.70 -7.76
C GLU A 192 -2.35 -14.41 -8.08
N PHE A 193 -2.35 -13.44 -7.13
CA PHE A 193 -1.59 -12.21 -7.22
C PHE A 193 -1.09 -11.77 -5.84
N ILE A 194 0.13 -11.21 -5.80
CA ILE A 194 0.73 -10.68 -4.57
C ILE A 194 1.09 -9.21 -4.78
N PHE A 195 0.56 -8.33 -3.93
CA PHE A 195 1.09 -6.99 -3.76
C PHE A 195 2.11 -6.99 -2.63
N TYR A 196 3.29 -6.46 -2.91
CA TYR A 196 4.35 -6.28 -1.92
C TYR A 196 4.59 -4.79 -1.68
N GLN A 197 4.23 -4.33 -0.48
CA GLN A 197 4.56 -3.01 0.04
C GLN A 197 5.98 -3.04 0.61
N SER A 198 6.93 -2.55 -0.17
CA SER A 198 8.36 -2.58 0.15
C SER A 198 8.79 -1.29 0.87
N GLY A 199 8.34 -1.11 2.12
CA GLY A 199 8.80 -0.01 2.97
C GLY A 199 10.27 -0.19 3.35
N VAL A 200 11.10 0.83 3.08
CA VAL A 200 12.52 0.83 3.44
C VAL A 200 12.79 1.50 4.79
N ASP A 201 11.77 1.98 5.45
CA ASP A 201 11.79 2.67 6.73
C ASP A 201 11.93 1.74 7.95
N ILE A 202 12.01 0.42 7.72
CA ILE A 202 12.46 -0.56 8.72
C ILE A 202 13.96 -0.43 9.02
N LEU A 203 14.72 0.23 8.15
CA LEU A 203 16.17 0.31 8.27
C LEU A 203 16.61 1.25 9.41
N VAL A 204 17.67 0.88 10.11
CA VAL A 204 18.29 1.69 11.19
C VAL A 204 18.67 3.11 10.77
N SER A 205 18.87 3.36 9.47
CA SER A 205 19.18 4.67 8.92
C SER A 205 17.96 5.57 8.71
N ASP A 206 16.74 5.04 8.83
CA ASP A 206 15.52 5.83 8.70
C ASP A 206 15.28 6.69 9.95
N ARG A 207 14.59 7.82 9.77
CA ARG A 207 14.33 8.78 10.86
C ARG A 207 12.94 8.65 11.46
N LEU A 208 12.01 8.02 10.77
CA LEU A 208 10.62 7.84 11.17
C LEU A 208 10.37 6.44 11.70
N GLY A 209 11.07 5.45 11.14
CA GLY A 209 11.05 4.07 11.60
C GLY A 209 11.74 3.89 12.95
N LYS A 210 11.23 2.95 13.75
CA LYS A 210 11.81 2.59 15.05
C LYS A 210 12.45 1.20 15.06
N LEU A 211 12.31 0.44 13.98
CA LEU A 211 13.04 -0.81 13.82
C LEU A 211 14.51 -0.51 13.45
N ASN A 212 15.39 -1.44 13.81
CA ASN A 212 16.84 -1.30 13.63
C ASN A 212 17.39 -2.37 12.67
N ILE A 213 16.65 -2.64 11.59
CA ILE A 213 17.06 -3.63 10.61
C ILE A 213 18.23 -3.10 9.79
N SER A 214 19.25 -3.94 9.54
CA SER A 214 20.41 -3.60 8.72
C SER A 214 20.10 -3.69 7.23
N LYS A 215 21.05 -3.23 6.38
CA LYS A 215 20.95 -3.33 4.91
C LYS A 215 21.28 -4.75 4.45
#